data_da8a7bbe9e25573cb1311ae5769ecd32
#
_entry.id   da8a7bbe9e25573cb1311ae5769ecd32
#
_cell.length_a   1.000
_cell.length_b   1.000
_cell.length_c   1.000
_cell.angle_alpha   90.00
_cell.angle_beta   90.00
_cell.angle_gamma   90.00
#
_symmetry.space_group_name_H-M   'P 1'
#
loop_
_entity.id
_entity.type
_entity.pdbx_description
1 polymer ?
#
loop_
_entity_poly.entity_id
_entity_poly.type
_entity_poly.pdbx_seq_one_letter_code
_entity_poly.pdbx_strand_id
1 'polypeptide(L)'
;PILITTNSRCSKSLDSLVNWATDNLDLIDQYLYESGVLLIRGFDVFSAKDFKLASATISSNLRNYTGGDAPRFEVIDKVYTSTEYPKQFEVMLHNELSYAGWSPDRVFFCCLVTSKSGGETQIADGRRIYNSIDPEVRDRFENNGITYLQHLWDKTGPSGAGISWQETFETECKATAEDYLYNSSMQFEWTDLGIRTSATKPASRVHPMTEEKCWHNQADQWHRDMDSPKNLVSGTGKLVKNTTQGEQTLGNHVCFGDGSPINTADLYHIREVSKNCEVVFSWQQGDIMVIDNILTMHGRKPFQGDRQVLVAMA
;
A
#
# COMPACT_ATOMS: atom_id res chain seq x y z
N PRO A 1 17.03 4.72 -0.30
CA PRO A 1 17.21 3.26 -0.06
C PRO A 1 18.68 2.90 0.04
N ILE A 2 18.98 1.88 0.87
CA ILE A 2 20.29 1.23 0.84
C ILE A 2 20.29 0.24 -0.31
N LEU A 3 21.36 0.26 -1.12
CA LEU A 3 21.52 -0.63 -2.28
C LEU A 3 22.45 -1.78 -1.94
N ILE A 4 21.94 -3.01 -2.05
CA ILE A 4 22.70 -4.26 -1.92
C ILE A 4 22.91 -4.83 -3.32
N THR A 5 24.17 -5.01 -3.71
CA THR A 5 24.51 -5.54 -5.05
C THR A 5 25.54 -6.66 -4.96
N THR A 6 25.53 -7.52 -5.97
CA THR A 6 26.64 -8.47 -6.20
C THR A 6 27.87 -7.71 -6.67
N ASN A 7 29.03 -8.20 -6.30
CA ASN A 7 30.32 -7.77 -6.89
C ASN A 7 30.85 -8.84 -7.87
N SER A 8 31.90 -8.52 -8.60
CA SER A 8 32.48 -9.42 -9.61
C SER A 8 33.01 -10.77 -9.07
N ARG A 9 33.08 -10.94 -7.75
CA ARG A 9 33.57 -12.15 -7.09
C ARG A 9 32.43 -13.00 -6.48
N CYS A 10 31.19 -12.47 -6.45
CA CYS A 10 30.03 -13.17 -5.90
C CYS A 10 29.19 -13.76 -7.03
N SER A 11 28.64 -14.95 -6.80
CA SER A 11 27.64 -15.54 -7.68
C SER A 11 26.38 -14.68 -7.67
N LYS A 12 25.75 -14.54 -8.85
CA LYS A 12 24.47 -13.84 -9.02
C LYS A 12 23.27 -14.76 -8.78
N SER A 13 23.52 -16.06 -8.55
CA SER A 13 22.44 -17.04 -8.42
C SER A 13 21.47 -16.71 -7.29
N LEU A 14 20.21 -17.14 -7.44
CA LEU A 14 19.21 -17.06 -6.39
C LEU A 14 19.69 -17.71 -5.07
N ASP A 15 20.38 -18.86 -5.16
CA ASP A 15 20.92 -19.55 -3.98
C ASP A 15 21.92 -18.66 -3.23
N SER A 16 22.74 -17.89 -3.94
CA SER A 16 23.68 -16.96 -3.32
C SER A 16 22.94 -15.82 -2.61
N LEU A 17 21.83 -15.32 -3.15
CA LEU A 17 20.99 -14.34 -2.47
C LEU A 17 20.35 -14.94 -1.22
N VAL A 18 19.77 -16.13 -1.33
CA VAL A 18 19.09 -16.82 -0.22
C VAL A 18 20.08 -17.11 0.92
N ASN A 19 21.26 -17.65 0.61
CA ASN A 19 22.29 -17.91 1.61
C ASN A 19 22.75 -16.60 2.28
N TRP A 20 23.04 -15.57 1.47
CA TRP A 20 23.43 -14.27 2.02
C TRP A 20 22.34 -13.68 2.92
N ALA A 21 21.08 -13.72 2.51
CA ALA A 21 19.97 -13.20 3.30
C ALA A 21 19.80 -13.98 4.61
N THR A 22 19.91 -15.32 4.56
CA THR A 22 19.84 -16.18 5.74
C THR A 22 20.92 -15.84 6.77
N ASP A 23 22.15 -15.59 6.31
CA ASP A 23 23.29 -15.29 7.18
C ASP A 23 23.31 -13.84 7.71
N ASN A 24 22.46 -12.94 7.14
CA ASN A 24 22.50 -11.50 7.41
C ASN A 24 21.13 -10.90 7.78
N LEU A 25 20.21 -11.65 8.37
CA LEU A 25 18.88 -11.14 8.73
C LEU A 25 18.94 -9.92 9.66
N ASP A 26 19.80 -9.95 10.69
CA ASP A 26 19.98 -8.83 11.62
C ASP A 26 20.51 -7.57 10.90
N LEU A 27 21.40 -7.76 9.92
CA LEU A 27 21.92 -6.65 9.11
C LEU A 27 20.86 -6.07 8.18
N ILE A 28 20.01 -6.92 7.61
CA ILE A 28 18.85 -6.50 6.81
C ILE A 28 17.91 -5.64 7.66
N ASP A 29 17.61 -6.08 8.88
CA ASP A 29 16.79 -5.35 9.84
C ASP A 29 17.40 -4.00 10.20
N GLN A 30 18.67 -3.99 10.53
CA GLN A 30 19.41 -2.75 10.83
C GLN A 30 19.32 -1.74 9.67
N TYR A 31 19.55 -2.19 8.45
CA TYR A 31 19.46 -1.34 7.26
C TYR A 31 18.04 -0.83 6.99
N LEU A 32 17.02 -1.66 7.25
CA LEU A 32 15.62 -1.23 7.15
C LEU A 32 15.30 -0.18 8.20
N TYR A 33 15.71 -0.35 9.46
CA TYR A 33 15.48 0.66 10.51
C TYR A 33 16.18 1.99 10.21
N GLU A 34 17.36 1.93 9.60
CA GLU A 34 18.10 3.13 9.21
C GLU A 34 17.44 3.86 8.04
N SER A 35 17.15 3.16 6.94
CA SER A 35 16.76 3.76 5.65
C SER A 35 15.30 3.60 5.28
N GLY A 36 14.57 2.71 5.96
CA GLY A 36 13.20 2.32 5.62
C GLY A 36 13.09 1.45 4.37
N VAL A 37 14.11 1.38 3.53
CA VAL A 37 14.06 0.66 2.23
C VAL A 37 15.39 0.06 1.85
N LEU A 38 15.36 -1.22 1.46
CA LEU A 38 16.48 -1.90 0.79
C LEU A 38 16.14 -2.16 -0.67
N LEU A 39 17.09 -1.91 -1.57
CA LEU A 39 17.04 -2.34 -2.96
C LEU A 39 18.12 -3.40 -3.19
N ILE A 40 17.71 -4.62 -3.47
CA ILE A 40 18.58 -5.76 -3.77
C ILE A 40 18.64 -5.91 -5.28
N ARG A 41 19.82 -5.81 -5.87
CA ARG A 41 20.01 -5.72 -7.33
C ARG A 41 21.12 -6.62 -7.83
N GLY A 42 20.94 -7.16 -9.03
CA GLY A 42 21.99 -7.91 -9.73
C GLY A 42 22.01 -9.39 -9.45
N PHE A 43 20.95 -9.94 -8.82
CA PHE A 43 20.75 -11.37 -8.64
C PHE A 43 19.79 -11.92 -9.69
N ASP A 44 19.88 -13.22 -9.95
CA ASP A 44 19.07 -13.94 -10.94
C ASP A 44 17.70 -14.31 -10.35
N VAL A 45 16.81 -13.31 -10.27
CA VAL A 45 15.43 -13.44 -9.79
C VAL A 45 14.50 -13.16 -10.97
N PHE A 46 14.00 -14.21 -11.62
CA PHE A 46 13.28 -14.10 -12.90
C PHE A 46 11.86 -14.67 -12.86
N SER A 47 11.43 -15.22 -11.73
CA SER A 47 10.09 -15.80 -11.59
C SER A 47 9.43 -15.43 -10.27
N ALA A 48 8.10 -15.62 -10.22
CA ALA A 48 7.36 -15.46 -8.96
C ALA A 48 7.82 -16.45 -7.87
N LYS A 49 8.31 -17.64 -8.27
CA LYS A 49 8.87 -18.62 -7.32
C LYS A 49 10.18 -18.15 -6.71
N ASP A 50 11.06 -17.57 -7.52
CA ASP A 50 12.33 -17.01 -7.05
C ASP A 50 12.08 -15.87 -6.07
N PHE A 51 11.17 -14.97 -6.44
CA PHE A 51 10.75 -13.85 -5.60
C PHE A 51 10.14 -14.34 -4.28
N LYS A 52 9.24 -15.32 -4.32
CA LYS A 52 8.64 -15.89 -3.11
C LYS A 52 9.71 -16.48 -2.19
N LEU A 53 10.66 -17.24 -2.75
CA LEU A 53 11.75 -17.83 -1.95
C LEU A 53 12.60 -16.76 -1.28
N ALA A 54 13.03 -15.74 -2.03
CA ALA A 54 13.82 -14.62 -1.49
C ALA A 54 13.06 -13.85 -0.40
N SER A 55 11.78 -13.53 -0.64
CA SER A 55 10.95 -12.80 0.33
C SER A 55 10.69 -13.62 1.60
N ALA A 56 10.37 -14.91 1.45
CA ALA A 56 10.14 -15.82 2.58
C ALA A 56 11.42 -16.11 3.40
N THR A 57 12.59 -16.00 2.79
CA THR A 57 13.88 -16.08 3.51
C THR A 57 14.05 -14.86 4.42
N ILE A 58 13.70 -13.67 3.95
CA ILE A 58 13.81 -12.42 4.74
C ILE A 58 12.69 -12.32 5.77
N SER A 59 11.47 -12.78 5.44
CA SER A 59 10.31 -12.79 6.36
C SER A 59 9.48 -14.04 6.15
N SER A 60 9.54 -14.98 7.08
CA SER A 60 8.87 -16.29 6.98
C SER A 60 7.34 -16.25 7.09
N ASN A 61 6.78 -15.13 7.53
CA ASN A 61 5.36 -14.95 7.83
C ASN A 61 4.58 -14.23 6.73
N LEU A 62 4.88 -14.49 5.44
CA LEU A 62 4.12 -13.90 4.34
C LEU A 62 2.62 -14.14 4.50
N ARG A 63 1.81 -13.11 4.21
CA ARG A 63 0.35 -13.07 4.42
C ARG A 63 -0.42 -12.79 3.13
N ASN A 64 -1.71 -13.11 3.16
CA ASN A 64 -2.64 -12.78 2.07
C ASN A 64 -2.98 -11.28 2.06
N TYR A 65 -3.48 -10.78 0.93
CA TYR A 65 -3.86 -9.38 0.73
C TYR A 65 -5.29 -9.09 1.23
N THR A 66 -5.75 -9.72 2.28
CA THR A 66 -7.12 -9.58 2.80
C THR A 66 -7.37 -8.18 3.35
N GLY A 67 -8.48 -7.57 2.98
CA GLY A 67 -8.87 -6.22 3.40
C GLY A 67 -8.38 -5.09 2.49
N GLY A 68 -7.73 -5.43 1.37
CA GLY A 68 -7.26 -4.45 0.40
C GLY A 68 -8.39 -3.81 -0.43
N ASP A 69 -8.17 -2.60 -0.91
CA ASP A 69 -9.12 -1.83 -1.73
C ASP A 69 -8.66 -1.66 -3.20
N ALA A 70 -7.55 -2.26 -3.57
CA ALA A 70 -7.01 -2.21 -4.92
C ALA A 70 -7.05 -3.59 -5.58
N PRO A 71 -7.42 -3.68 -6.87
CA PRO A 71 -7.42 -4.96 -7.56
C PRO A 71 -6.00 -5.52 -7.69
N ARG A 72 -5.82 -6.74 -7.21
CA ARG A 72 -4.58 -7.54 -7.31
C ARG A 72 -4.95 -8.98 -7.60
N PHE A 73 -4.11 -9.67 -8.33
CA PHE A 73 -4.29 -11.08 -8.64
C PHE A 73 -3.18 -11.89 -7.98
N GLU A 74 -3.57 -12.96 -7.29
CA GLU A 74 -2.60 -13.91 -6.77
C GLU A 74 -1.95 -14.66 -7.93
N VAL A 75 -0.62 -14.59 -8.01
CA VAL A 75 0.18 -15.26 -9.06
C VAL A 75 0.61 -16.64 -8.58
N ILE A 76 1.07 -16.73 -7.35
CA ILE A 76 1.32 -17.95 -6.58
C ILE A 76 1.05 -17.62 -5.11
N ASP A 77 0.85 -18.62 -4.27
CA ASP A 77 0.54 -18.47 -2.85
C ASP A 77 1.27 -17.29 -2.19
N LYS A 78 0.51 -16.28 -1.73
CA LYS A 78 0.93 -15.04 -1.07
C LYS A 78 1.83 -14.08 -1.89
N VAL A 79 1.91 -14.28 -3.20
CA VAL A 79 2.55 -13.36 -4.14
C VAL A 79 1.52 -12.89 -5.15
N TYR A 80 1.38 -11.58 -5.25
CA TYR A 80 0.36 -10.92 -6.04
C TYR A 80 0.97 -10.06 -7.15
N THR A 81 0.17 -9.70 -8.15
CA THR A 81 0.51 -8.57 -9.02
C THR A 81 0.57 -7.29 -8.18
N SER A 82 1.41 -6.33 -8.56
CA SER A 82 1.29 -4.98 -7.98
C SER A 82 -0.04 -4.36 -8.43
N THR A 83 -0.46 -3.28 -7.76
CA THR A 83 -1.75 -2.61 -8.01
C THR A 83 -2.06 -2.44 -9.50
N GLU A 84 -3.17 -3.01 -9.94
CA GLU A 84 -3.66 -3.01 -11.34
C GLU A 84 -4.41 -1.70 -11.70
N TYR A 85 -3.92 -0.56 -11.22
CA TYR A 85 -4.41 0.74 -11.67
C TYR A 85 -3.99 1.01 -13.10
N PRO A 86 -4.84 1.69 -13.91
CA PRO A 86 -4.50 2.05 -15.27
C PRO A 86 -3.14 2.75 -15.36
N LYS A 87 -2.33 2.35 -16.33
CA LYS A 87 -0.91 2.74 -16.44
C LYS A 87 -0.65 4.23 -16.60
N GLN A 88 -1.64 4.99 -17.07
CA GLN A 88 -1.56 6.44 -17.23
C GLN A 88 -1.72 7.21 -15.92
N PHE A 89 -2.16 6.57 -14.83
CA PHE A 89 -2.33 7.22 -13.53
C PHE A 89 -1.18 6.90 -12.60
N GLU A 90 -0.83 7.88 -11.79
CA GLU A 90 0.08 7.71 -10.67
C GLU A 90 -0.62 6.96 -9.53
N VAL A 91 0.05 5.99 -8.92
CA VAL A 91 -0.32 5.49 -7.59
C VAL A 91 0.40 6.37 -6.59
N MET A 92 -0.35 7.15 -5.83
CA MET A 92 0.21 8.11 -4.89
C MET A 92 0.93 7.43 -3.74
N LEU A 93 1.81 8.17 -3.05
CA LEU A 93 2.53 7.70 -1.87
C LEU A 93 1.56 7.24 -0.78
N HIS A 94 1.72 6.02 -0.28
CA HIS A 94 0.89 5.41 0.74
C HIS A 94 1.66 4.36 1.54
N ASN A 95 1.18 4.06 2.73
CA ASN A 95 1.58 2.87 3.47
C ASN A 95 0.58 1.75 3.18
N GLU A 96 1.07 0.56 2.86
CA GLU A 96 0.23 -0.58 2.49
C GLU A 96 -0.76 -0.92 3.59
N LEU A 97 -2.06 -1.01 3.24
CA LEU A 97 -3.15 -1.38 4.13
C LEU A 97 -3.29 -0.54 5.41
N SER A 98 -2.81 0.71 5.44
CA SER A 98 -2.86 1.57 6.64
C SER A 98 -4.28 1.89 7.12
N TYR A 99 -5.29 1.71 6.28
CA TYR A 99 -6.72 1.87 6.56
C TYR A 99 -7.39 0.57 7.02
N ALA A 100 -6.80 -0.58 6.73
CA ALA A 100 -7.38 -1.89 6.94
C ALA A 100 -7.29 -2.38 8.40
N GLY A 101 -7.85 -3.55 8.66
CA GLY A 101 -7.80 -4.19 9.97
C GLY A 101 -6.41 -4.61 10.41
N TRP A 102 -5.52 -4.84 9.44
CA TRP A 102 -4.10 -5.09 9.67
C TRP A 102 -3.28 -4.32 8.63
N SER A 103 -2.03 -4.08 8.93
CA SER A 103 -1.06 -3.48 8.02
C SER A 103 0.22 -4.32 8.08
N PRO A 104 0.82 -4.70 6.96
CA PRO A 104 2.06 -5.45 6.98
C PRO A 104 3.19 -4.61 7.58
N ASP A 105 4.10 -5.26 8.30
CA ASP A 105 5.33 -4.60 8.76
C ASP A 105 6.31 -4.45 7.60
N ARG A 106 6.30 -5.40 6.66
CA ARG A 106 7.17 -5.38 5.48
C ARG A 106 6.39 -5.59 4.18
N VAL A 107 6.77 -4.83 3.18
CA VAL A 107 6.29 -5.00 1.81
C VAL A 107 7.48 -5.27 0.89
N PHE A 108 7.35 -6.31 0.09
CA PHE A 108 8.34 -6.73 -0.88
C PHE A 108 7.82 -6.48 -2.29
N PHE A 109 8.66 -5.93 -3.16
CA PHE A 109 8.37 -5.81 -4.59
C PHE A 109 9.47 -6.47 -5.40
N CYS A 110 9.11 -7.09 -6.52
CA CYS A 110 10.08 -7.66 -7.47
C CYS A 110 9.74 -7.25 -8.90
N CYS A 111 10.71 -6.70 -9.61
CA CYS A 111 10.55 -6.35 -11.01
C CYS A 111 10.93 -7.50 -11.93
N LEU A 112 9.92 -8.15 -12.54
CA LEU A 112 10.15 -9.18 -13.56
C LEU A 112 10.25 -8.60 -14.97
N VAL A 113 9.46 -7.54 -15.27
CA VAL A 113 9.49 -6.84 -16.56
C VAL A 113 9.48 -5.34 -16.30
N THR A 114 10.50 -4.64 -16.79
CA THR A 114 10.58 -3.19 -16.72
C THR A 114 9.69 -2.54 -17.78
N SER A 115 9.11 -1.38 -17.46
CA SER A 115 8.36 -0.59 -18.44
C SER A 115 9.26 -0.03 -19.54
N LYS A 116 8.66 0.32 -20.68
CA LYS A 116 9.37 1.00 -21.76
C LYS A 116 9.81 2.41 -21.36
N SER A 117 8.97 3.11 -20.58
CA SER A 117 9.26 4.43 -20.00
C SER A 117 8.35 4.68 -18.80
N GLY A 118 8.81 5.40 -17.81
CA GLY A 118 8.09 5.62 -16.55
C GLY A 118 8.01 4.35 -15.70
N GLY A 119 7.03 4.28 -14.80
CA GLY A 119 6.79 3.10 -13.97
C GLY A 119 7.77 2.91 -12.82
N GLU A 120 8.53 3.94 -12.53
CA GLU A 120 9.37 4.00 -11.35
C GLU A 120 8.54 3.82 -10.08
N THR A 121 9.14 3.25 -9.05
CA THR A 121 8.59 3.33 -7.71
C THR A 121 9.12 4.57 -7.03
N GLN A 122 8.21 5.36 -6.50
CA GLN A 122 8.50 6.46 -5.60
C GLN A 122 8.41 5.97 -4.16
N ILE A 123 9.29 6.46 -3.32
CA ILE A 123 9.31 6.20 -1.88
C ILE A 123 9.48 7.50 -1.13
N ALA A 124 8.97 7.57 0.09
CA ALA A 124 9.16 8.72 0.96
C ALA A 124 9.24 8.27 2.42
N ASP A 125 10.19 8.85 3.18
CA ASP A 125 10.39 8.57 4.59
C ASP A 125 9.27 9.22 5.42
N GLY A 126 8.47 8.40 6.11
CA GLY A 126 7.35 8.83 6.95
C GLY A 126 7.77 9.72 8.12
N ARG A 127 9.01 9.56 8.63
CA ARG A 127 9.60 10.41 9.67
C ARG A 127 9.81 11.84 9.16
N ARG A 128 10.38 11.96 7.94
CA ARG A 128 10.60 13.25 7.29
C ARG A 128 9.27 13.93 6.97
N ILE A 129 8.29 13.19 6.47
CA ILE A 129 6.95 13.72 6.21
C ILE A 129 6.35 14.24 7.51
N TYR A 130 6.33 13.42 8.57
CA TYR A 130 5.79 13.80 9.89
C TYR A 130 6.38 15.11 10.42
N ASN A 131 7.71 15.24 10.34
CA ASN A 131 8.43 16.41 10.85
C ASN A 131 8.30 17.65 9.94
N SER A 132 7.91 17.47 8.67
CA SER A 132 7.78 18.55 7.69
C SER A 132 6.35 19.08 7.53
N ILE A 133 5.34 18.36 8.03
CA ILE A 133 3.95 18.84 8.07
C ILE A 133 3.86 20.02 9.05
N ASP A 134 3.14 21.07 8.63
CA ASP A 134 2.83 22.20 9.50
C ASP A 134 2.30 21.71 10.87
N PRO A 135 2.85 22.18 12.00
CA PRO A 135 2.46 21.70 13.32
C PRO A 135 0.96 21.80 13.60
N GLU A 136 0.29 22.88 13.17
CA GLU A 136 -1.16 23.03 13.39
C GLU A 136 -1.97 22.02 12.59
N VAL A 137 -1.55 21.70 11.36
CA VAL A 137 -2.16 20.64 10.55
C VAL A 137 -1.91 19.29 11.20
N ARG A 138 -0.66 18.99 11.52
CA ARG A 138 -0.27 17.72 12.16
C ARG A 138 -1.03 17.47 13.46
N ASP A 139 -1.10 18.47 14.34
CA ASP A 139 -1.76 18.35 15.63
C ASP A 139 -3.27 18.09 15.49
N ARG A 140 -3.94 18.68 14.47
CA ARG A 140 -5.34 18.35 14.18
C ARG A 140 -5.53 16.87 13.89
N PHE A 141 -4.64 16.26 13.07
CA PHE A 141 -4.71 14.84 12.72
C PHE A 141 -4.31 13.94 13.89
N GLU A 142 -3.28 14.30 14.66
CA GLU A 142 -2.84 13.53 15.84
C GLU A 142 -3.94 13.47 16.91
N ASN A 143 -4.59 14.60 17.19
CA ASN A 143 -5.58 14.70 18.25
C ASN A 143 -6.91 14.01 17.88
N ASN A 144 -7.27 13.96 16.60
CA ASN A 144 -8.57 13.46 16.17
C ASN A 144 -8.51 12.07 15.53
N GLY A 145 -7.35 11.64 15.02
CA GLY A 145 -7.27 10.44 14.20
C GLY A 145 -8.07 10.55 12.89
N ILE A 146 -8.16 9.46 12.16
CA ILE A 146 -8.81 9.40 10.84
C ILE A 146 -9.80 8.23 10.84
N THR A 147 -11.06 8.50 10.55
CA THR A 147 -12.07 7.49 10.29
C THR A 147 -12.18 7.24 8.80
N TYR A 148 -11.86 6.03 8.38
CA TYR A 148 -12.05 5.54 7.02
C TYR A 148 -13.46 4.96 6.89
N LEU A 149 -14.20 5.45 5.91
CA LEU A 149 -15.53 5.01 5.56
C LEU A 149 -15.47 4.32 4.20
N GLN A 150 -15.94 3.09 4.12
CA GLN A 150 -15.94 2.31 2.89
C GLN A 150 -17.28 1.66 2.65
N HIS A 151 -17.72 1.64 1.40
CA HIS A 151 -18.82 0.81 0.95
C HIS A 151 -18.32 -0.20 -0.09
N LEU A 152 -18.34 -1.46 0.27
CA LEU A 152 -17.98 -2.57 -0.59
C LEU A 152 -19.26 -3.19 -1.14
N TRP A 153 -19.38 -3.17 -2.46
CA TRP A 153 -20.52 -3.73 -3.15
C TRP A 153 -20.51 -5.25 -3.10
N ASP A 154 -21.69 -5.86 -3.28
CA ASP A 154 -21.75 -7.26 -3.64
C ASP A 154 -21.23 -7.44 -5.08
N LYS A 155 -20.60 -8.57 -5.40
CA LYS A 155 -20.09 -8.88 -6.74
C LYS A 155 -21.17 -8.86 -7.84
N THR A 156 -22.44 -8.96 -7.46
CA THR A 156 -23.60 -8.79 -8.35
C THR A 156 -24.04 -7.34 -8.49
N GLY A 157 -23.35 -6.41 -7.84
CA GLY A 157 -23.63 -4.97 -7.86
C GLY A 157 -23.40 -4.32 -9.23
N PRO A 158 -23.59 -3.00 -9.32
CA PRO A 158 -23.46 -2.28 -10.59
C PRO A 158 -22.05 -2.41 -11.17
N SER A 159 -21.97 -2.62 -12.49
CA SER A 159 -20.70 -2.67 -13.21
C SER A 159 -19.92 -1.37 -12.98
N GLY A 160 -18.68 -1.49 -12.49
CA GLY A 160 -17.82 -0.34 -12.24
C GLY A 160 -17.92 0.24 -10.83
N ALA A 161 -18.53 -0.45 -9.90
CA ALA A 161 -18.70 0.00 -8.52
C ALA A 161 -17.43 -0.17 -7.63
N GLY A 162 -16.29 -0.56 -8.18
CA GLY A 162 -15.08 -0.89 -7.42
C GLY A 162 -14.97 -2.38 -7.14
N ILE A 163 -14.06 -2.76 -6.24
CA ILE A 163 -13.93 -4.15 -5.80
C ILE A 163 -15.09 -4.52 -4.85
N SER A 164 -15.53 -5.77 -4.93
CA SER A 164 -16.60 -6.30 -4.10
C SER A 164 -16.10 -6.67 -2.71
N TRP A 165 -17.03 -6.86 -1.75
CA TRP A 165 -16.66 -7.36 -0.43
C TRP A 165 -16.09 -8.77 -0.51
N GLN A 166 -16.54 -9.58 -1.48
CA GLN A 166 -16.00 -10.91 -1.71
C GLN A 166 -14.52 -10.87 -2.13
N GLU A 167 -14.17 -9.94 -3.01
CA GLU A 167 -12.77 -9.73 -3.43
C GLU A 167 -11.93 -9.14 -2.31
N THR A 168 -12.45 -8.15 -1.58
CA THR A 168 -11.76 -7.51 -0.46
C THR A 168 -11.42 -8.48 0.67
N PHE A 169 -12.37 -9.34 1.06
CA PHE A 169 -12.18 -10.30 2.15
C PHE A 169 -11.76 -11.69 1.68
N GLU A 170 -11.53 -11.86 0.37
CA GLU A 170 -11.14 -13.14 -0.25
C GLU A 170 -12.06 -14.31 0.17
N THR A 171 -13.36 -14.06 0.27
CA THR A 171 -14.36 -15.04 0.71
C THR A 171 -15.74 -14.79 0.10
N GLU A 172 -16.50 -15.87 -0.11
CA GLU A 172 -17.93 -15.81 -0.47
C GLU A 172 -18.86 -15.90 0.77
N CYS A 173 -18.29 -16.15 1.95
CA CYS A 173 -19.04 -16.36 3.17
C CYS A 173 -19.10 -15.08 4.02
N LYS A 174 -20.32 -14.55 4.25
CA LYS A 174 -20.52 -13.36 5.08
C LYS A 174 -19.96 -13.54 6.50
N ALA A 175 -20.14 -14.69 7.13
CA ALA A 175 -19.64 -14.95 8.47
C ALA A 175 -18.10 -14.84 8.53
N THR A 176 -17.38 -15.32 7.49
CA THR A 176 -15.92 -15.18 7.41
C THR A 176 -15.51 -13.72 7.27
N ALA A 177 -16.25 -12.92 6.49
CA ALA A 177 -16.01 -11.48 6.38
C ALA A 177 -16.29 -10.76 7.70
N GLU A 178 -17.36 -11.13 8.40
CA GLU A 178 -17.70 -10.61 9.74
C GLU A 178 -16.60 -10.94 10.77
N ASP A 179 -16.10 -12.18 10.78
CA ASP A 179 -14.99 -12.59 11.64
C ASP A 179 -13.74 -11.74 11.42
N TYR A 180 -13.41 -11.45 10.13
CA TYR A 180 -12.31 -10.54 9.80
C TYR A 180 -12.56 -9.14 10.38
N LEU A 181 -13.75 -8.58 10.20
CA LEU A 181 -14.10 -7.23 10.64
C LEU A 181 -14.12 -7.13 12.18
N TYR A 182 -14.68 -8.12 12.88
CA TYR A 182 -14.65 -8.19 14.35
C TYR A 182 -13.22 -8.28 14.89
N ASN A 183 -12.40 -9.17 14.35
CA ASN A 183 -11.01 -9.32 14.76
C ASN A 183 -10.15 -8.08 14.46
N SER A 184 -10.58 -7.28 13.49
CA SER A 184 -9.95 -6.03 13.09
C SER A 184 -10.48 -4.80 13.84
N SER A 185 -11.42 -4.98 14.76
CA SER A 185 -12.11 -3.91 15.50
C SER A 185 -12.74 -2.87 14.56
N MET A 186 -13.22 -3.31 13.40
CA MET A 186 -13.92 -2.48 12.43
C MET A 186 -15.43 -2.53 12.70
N GLN A 187 -16.10 -1.38 12.57
CA GLN A 187 -17.55 -1.33 12.56
C GLN A 187 -18.07 -1.67 11.17
N PHE A 188 -19.21 -2.34 11.08
CA PHE A 188 -19.82 -2.66 9.79
C PHE A 188 -21.34 -2.76 9.86
N GLU A 189 -21.96 -2.61 8.70
CA GLU A 189 -23.40 -2.76 8.48
C GLU A 189 -23.65 -3.39 7.11
N TRP A 190 -24.38 -4.52 7.10
CA TRP A 190 -24.85 -5.09 5.83
C TRP A 190 -26.01 -4.27 5.28
N THR A 191 -25.96 -4.03 3.96
CA THR A 191 -27.01 -3.35 3.20
C THR A 191 -27.51 -4.24 2.08
N ASP A 192 -28.60 -3.85 1.41
CA ASP A 192 -29.10 -4.57 0.22
C ASP A 192 -28.09 -4.57 -0.94
N LEU A 193 -27.10 -3.67 -0.92
CA LEU A 193 -26.15 -3.46 -2.00
C LEU A 193 -24.74 -3.98 -1.67
N GLY A 194 -24.50 -4.44 -0.45
CA GLY A 194 -23.19 -4.89 0.00
C GLY A 194 -22.96 -4.63 1.50
N ILE A 195 -21.76 -4.15 1.87
CA ILE A 195 -21.40 -3.87 3.25
C ILE A 195 -20.78 -2.47 3.37
N ARG A 196 -21.18 -1.72 4.38
CA ARG A 196 -20.51 -0.51 4.84
C ARG A 196 -19.57 -0.87 5.95
N THR A 197 -18.35 -0.33 5.91
CA THR A 197 -17.37 -0.51 6.99
C THR A 197 -16.84 0.83 7.44
N SER A 198 -16.42 0.91 8.71
CA SER A 198 -15.70 2.07 9.22
C SER A 198 -14.62 1.64 10.21
N ALA A 199 -13.49 2.34 10.18
CA ALA A 199 -12.39 2.12 11.10
C ALA A 199 -11.70 3.45 11.41
N THR A 200 -11.55 3.77 12.70
CA THR A 200 -10.75 4.92 13.13
C THR A 200 -9.33 4.48 13.41
N LYS A 201 -8.36 5.17 12.81
CA LYS A 201 -6.93 4.88 12.90
C LYS A 201 -6.19 6.15 13.35
N PRO A 202 -5.06 6.04 14.06
CA PRO A 202 -4.18 7.18 14.29
C PRO A 202 -3.62 7.70 12.95
N ALA A 203 -3.31 8.99 12.90
CA ALA A 203 -2.73 9.61 11.71
C ALA A 203 -1.26 9.26 11.51
N SER A 204 -0.56 8.95 12.60
CA SER A 204 0.84 8.54 12.63
C SER A 204 1.01 7.24 13.41
N ARG A 205 2.15 6.60 13.24
CA ARG A 205 2.57 5.43 14.03
C ARG A 205 3.95 5.69 14.64
N VAL A 206 4.18 5.17 15.84
CA VAL A 206 5.52 5.06 16.42
C VAL A 206 6.11 3.75 15.92
N HIS A 207 7.30 3.80 15.33
CA HIS A 207 7.97 2.58 14.90
C HIS A 207 8.51 1.81 16.12
N PRO A 208 8.21 0.50 16.24
CA PRO A 208 8.47 -0.24 17.49
C PRO A 208 9.95 -0.37 17.84
N MET A 209 10.84 -0.33 16.84
CA MET A 209 12.29 -0.53 17.05
C MET A 209 13.07 0.79 17.10
N THR A 210 12.67 1.79 16.30
CA THR A 210 13.37 3.09 16.27
C THR A 210 12.76 4.12 17.20
N GLU A 211 11.55 3.86 17.71
CA GLU A 211 10.75 4.76 18.55
C GLU A 211 10.41 6.12 17.90
N GLU A 212 10.67 6.24 16.58
CA GLU A 212 10.39 7.44 15.82
C GLU A 212 8.93 7.49 15.36
N LYS A 213 8.34 8.69 15.36
CA LYS A 213 7.01 8.92 14.79
C LYS A 213 7.07 9.03 13.26
N CYS A 214 6.17 8.33 12.60
CA CYS A 214 6.05 8.29 11.15
C CYS A 214 4.64 8.70 10.74
N TRP A 215 4.51 9.56 9.74
CA TRP A 215 3.24 9.78 9.07
C TRP A 215 2.81 8.49 8.38
N HIS A 216 1.64 7.96 8.75
CA HIS A 216 1.24 6.61 8.36
C HIS A 216 -0.27 6.53 8.13
N ASN A 217 -0.74 7.02 7.00
CA ASN A 217 -2.15 6.98 6.62
C ASN A 217 -2.34 7.26 5.11
N GLN A 218 -3.60 7.22 4.65
CA GLN A 218 -3.99 7.47 3.27
C GLN A 218 -5.15 8.47 3.16
N ALA A 219 -5.28 9.40 4.10
CA ALA A 219 -6.42 10.31 4.14
C ALA A 219 -6.60 11.13 2.85
N ASP A 220 -5.50 11.60 2.27
CA ASP A 220 -5.50 12.38 1.02
C ASP A 220 -5.94 11.60 -0.21
N GLN A 221 -5.85 10.26 -0.18
CA GLN A 221 -6.31 9.39 -1.28
C GLN A 221 -7.75 8.94 -1.11
N TRP A 222 -8.24 8.89 0.12
CA TRP A 222 -9.57 8.41 0.44
C TRP A 222 -10.62 9.53 0.52
N HIS A 223 -10.19 10.78 0.70
CA HIS A 223 -11.13 11.90 0.76
C HIS A 223 -11.79 12.13 -0.61
N ARG A 224 -13.14 12.08 -0.65
CA ARG A 224 -13.93 12.11 -1.90
C ARG A 224 -13.71 13.35 -2.76
N ASP A 225 -13.40 14.49 -2.14
CA ASP A 225 -13.23 15.78 -2.82
C ASP A 225 -11.78 16.02 -3.26
N MET A 226 -10.89 15.05 -3.02
CA MET A 226 -9.51 15.10 -3.50
C MET A 226 -9.37 14.48 -4.88
N ASP A 227 -8.56 15.10 -5.72
CA ASP A 227 -8.14 14.50 -6.99
C ASP A 227 -7.26 13.29 -6.71
N SER A 228 -7.83 12.11 -6.81
CA SER A 228 -7.08 10.86 -6.70
C SER A 228 -7.55 9.86 -7.75
N PRO A 229 -6.67 8.98 -8.23
CA PRO A 229 -7.08 7.90 -9.14
C PRO A 229 -8.18 7.02 -8.57
N LYS A 230 -8.22 6.82 -7.25
CA LYS A 230 -9.30 6.08 -6.57
C LYS A 230 -10.68 6.72 -6.75
N ASN A 231 -10.73 8.06 -6.77
CA ASN A 231 -11.96 8.81 -6.96
C ASN A 231 -12.36 8.91 -8.44
N LEU A 232 -11.39 8.76 -9.36
CA LEU A 232 -11.58 8.88 -10.80
C LEU A 232 -11.89 7.53 -11.48
N VAL A 233 -11.46 6.43 -10.87
CA VAL A 233 -11.53 5.10 -11.47
C VAL A 233 -12.15 4.14 -10.46
N SER A 234 -13.41 3.79 -10.64
CA SER A 234 -13.90 2.57 -10.03
C SER A 234 -13.22 1.39 -10.73
N GLY A 235 -12.90 0.31 -10.02
CA GLY A 235 -12.05 -0.83 -10.42
C GLY A 235 -12.12 -1.38 -11.86
N THR A 236 -12.91 -0.78 -12.75
CA THR A 236 -13.05 -1.15 -14.16
C THR A 236 -12.37 -0.17 -15.12
N GLY A 237 -11.67 0.85 -14.64
CA GLY A 237 -11.04 1.86 -15.50
C GLY A 237 -12.00 2.89 -16.11
N LYS A 238 -13.27 2.89 -15.73
CA LYS A 238 -14.24 3.92 -16.13
C LYS A 238 -14.35 5.00 -15.06
N LEU A 239 -14.33 6.26 -15.50
CA LEU A 239 -14.65 7.40 -14.65
C LEU A 239 -16.07 7.24 -14.10
N VAL A 240 -16.24 7.07 -12.81
CA VAL A 240 -17.54 7.16 -12.15
C VAL A 240 -17.74 8.61 -11.78
N LYS A 241 -18.60 9.29 -12.55
CA LYS A 241 -19.14 10.57 -12.09
C LYS A 241 -19.96 10.29 -10.84
N ASN A 242 -19.69 11.03 -9.76
CA ASN A 242 -20.51 11.04 -8.56
C ASN A 242 -21.99 11.14 -8.96
N THR A 243 -22.70 10.03 -8.91
CA THR A 243 -24.13 10.03 -9.11
C THR A 243 -24.75 10.44 -7.78
N THR A 244 -25.13 11.71 -7.68
CA THR A 244 -25.96 12.24 -6.60
C THR A 244 -27.35 11.62 -6.68
N GLN A 245 -27.56 10.49 -6.05
CA GLN A 245 -28.88 9.99 -5.72
C GLN A 245 -28.96 9.75 -4.20
N GLY A 246 -29.43 10.77 -3.48
CA GLY A 246 -29.75 10.70 -2.07
C GLY A 246 -28.53 10.48 -1.15
N GLU A 247 -28.74 10.29 0.15
CA GLU A 247 -27.73 10.00 1.19
C GLU A 247 -26.94 8.67 0.99
N GLN A 248 -27.11 8.02 -0.13
CA GLN A 248 -26.41 6.79 -0.54
C GLN A 248 -25.23 7.07 -1.49
N THR A 249 -24.49 8.13 -1.31
CA THR A 249 -23.22 8.32 -2.04
C THR A 249 -22.22 7.26 -1.58
N LEU A 250 -22.15 6.23 -2.38
CA LEU A 250 -21.40 5.03 -2.13
C LEU A 250 -19.98 5.24 -2.68
N GLY A 251 -19.01 5.08 -1.84
CA GLY A 251 -17.60 5.23 -2.18
C GLY A 251 -16.77 5.37 -0.93
N ASN A 252 -15.46 5.40 -1.10
CA ASN A 252 -14.53 5.63 0.00
C ASN A 252 -14.55 7.10 0.41
N HIS A 253 -14.47 7.35 1.71
CA HIS A 253 -14.34 8.67 2.28
C HIS A 253 -13.60 8.63 3.61
N VAL A 254 -13.11 9.78 4.05
CA VAL A 254 -12.51 9.95 5.38
C VAL A 254 -13.06 11.21 6.07
N CYS A 255 -13.15 11.12 7.38
CA CYS A 255 -13.38 12.23 8.29
C CYS A 255 -12.45 12.11 9.49
N PHE A 256 -12.43 13.08 10.41
CA PHE A 256 -11.78 12.91 11.70
C PHE A 256 -12.48 11.86 12.55
N GLY A 257 -11.79 11.35 13.58
CA GLY A 257 -12.32 10.31 14.47
C GLY A 257 -13.57 10.72 15.25
N ASP A 258 -13.81 12.02 15.44
CA ASP A 258 -15.01 12.59 16.03
C ASP A 258 -16.16 12.80 15.02
N GLY A 259 -15.94 12.43 13.75
CA GLY A 259 -16.89 12.61 12.65
C GLY A 259 -16.85 13.98 11.98
N SER A 260 -16.05 14.92 12.46
CA SER A 260 -15.92 16.24 11.83
C SER A 260 -15.19 16.13 10.46
N PRO A 261 -15.50 17.01 9.49
CA PRO A 261 -14.90 16.95 8.17
C PRO A 261 -13.43 17.37 8.20
N ILE A 262 -12.62 16.68 7.36
CA ILE A 262 -11.24 17.06 7.11
C ILE A 262 -11.20 18.15 6.03
N ASN A 263 -10.48 19.24 6.28
CA ASN A 263 -10.29 20.30 5.30
C ASN A 263 -9.39 19.81 4.15
N THR A 264 -9.83 19.98 2.92
CA THR A 264 -9.03 19.61 1.74
C THR A 264 -7.73 20.41 1.64
N ALA A 265 -7.67 21.64 2.15
CA ALA A 265 -6.44 22.41 2.18
C ALA A 265 -5.34 21.70 3.02
N ASP A 266 -5.72 21.11 4.16
CA ASP A 266 -4.78 20.33 4.98
C ASP A 266 -4.28 19.08 4.23
N LEU A 267 -5.17 18.40 3.49
CA LEU A 267 -4.79 17.24 2.69
C LEU A 267 -3.89 17.59 1.51
N TYR A 268 -4.13 18.74 0.84
CA TYR A 268 -3.22 19.24 -0.21
C TYR A 268 -1.86 19.61 0.36
N HIS A 269 -1.79 20.24 1.54
CA HIS A 269 -0.53 20.52 2.22
C HIS A 269 0.25 19.23 2.51
N ILE A 270 -0.41 18.22 3.11
CA ILE A 270 0.21 16.90 3.42
C ILE A 270 0.73 16.25 2.13
N ARG A 271 -0.03 16.29 1.04
CA ARG A 271 0.37 15.76 -0.25
C ARG A 271 1.59 16.46 -0.82
N GLU A 272 1.66 17.78 -0.73
CA GLU A 272 2.81 18.57 -1.16
C GLU A 272 4.05 18.23 -0.35
N VAL A 273 3.94 18.17 0.98
CA VAL A 273 5.02 17.74 1.87
C VAL A 273 5.51 16.34 1.51
N SER A 274 4.60 15.40 1.33
CA SER A 274 4.95 14.02 0.94
C SER A 274 5.70 13.98 -0.38
N LYS A 275 5.25 14.75 -1.37
CA LYS A 275 5.90 14.87 -2.67
C LYS A 275 7.31 15.49 -2.58
N ASN A 276 7.51 16.46 -1.70
CA ASN A 276 8.82 17.08 -1.46
C ASN A 276 9.80 16.13 -0.74
N CYS A 277 9.31 15.10 -0.07
CA CYS A 277 10.11 14.04 0.54
C CYS A 277 10.37 12.85 -0.39
N GLU A 278 9.81 12.88 -1.60
CA GLU A 278 9.85 11.78 -2.57
C GLU A 278 11.27 11.51 -3.07
N VAL A 279 11.61 10.23 -3.16
CA VAL A 279 12.78 9.71 -3.89
C VAL A 279 12.30 8.73 -4.93
N VAL A 280 12.77 8.87 -6.15
CA VAL A 280 12.37 8.04 -7.30
C VAL A 280 13.56 7.26 -7.82
N PHE A 281 13.38 5.99 -8.15
CA PHE A 281 14.41 5.18 -8.80
C PHE A 281 13.80 4.30 -9.90
N SER A 282 14.63 3.98 -10.90
CA SER A 282 14.24 3.10 -12.00
C SER A 282 14.52 1.64 -11.68
N TRP A 283 13.55 0.78 -12.00
CA TRP A 283 13.68 -0.65 -11.88
C TRP A 283 14.66 -1.25 -12.90
N GLN A 284 15.34 -2.30 -12.49
CA GLN A 284 16.00 -3.27 -13.34
C GLN A 284 15.34 -4.63 -13.18
N GLN A 285 15.36 -5.46 -14.21
CA GLN A 285 14.85 -6.82 -14.12
C GLN A 285 15.62 -7.59 -13.03
N GLY A 286 14.89 -8.31 -12.19
CA GLY A 286 15.42 -9.06 -11.05
C GLY A 286 15.63 -8.23 -9.77
N ASP A 287 15.37 -6.91 -9.79
CA ASP A 287 15.40 -6.11 -8.57
C ASP A 287 14.37 -6.59 -7.57
N ILE A 288 14.77 -6.70 -6.29
CA ILE A 288 13.86 -6.84 -5.15
C ILE A 288 13.99 -5.59 -4.29
N MET A 289 12.85 -4.97 -3.96
CA MET A 289 12.77 -3.90 -2.99
C MET A 289 12.07 -4.41 -1.74
N VAL A 290 12.69 -4.19 -0.58
CA VAL A 290 12.09 -4.46 0.73
C VAL A 290 11.82 -3.14 1.42
N ILE A 291 10.59 -2.94 1.85
CA ILE A 291 10.13 -1.72 2.53
C ILE A 291 9.74 -2.06 3.96
N ASP A 292 10.22 -1.29 4.92
CA ASP A 292 9.57 -1.13 6.21
C ASP A 292 8.33 -0.26 6.02
N ASN A 293 7.16 -0.85 6.16
CA ASN A 293 5.90 -0.19 5.82
C ASN A 293 5.44 0.86 6.85
N ILE A 294 6.07 0.91 8.02
CA ILE A 294 5.82 1.98 9.00
C ILE A 294 6.69 3.19 8.65
N LEU A 295 7.97 2.95 8.38
CA LEU A 295 8.94 4.01 8.10
C LEU A 295 8.74 4.66 6.73
N THR A 296 8.22 3.92 5.74
CA THR A 296 8.27 4.36 4.34
C THR A 296 6.94 4.21 3.62
N MET A 297 6.50 5.30 3.02
CA MET A 297 5.43 5.32 2.01
C MET A 297 6.00 4.96 0.64
N HIS A 298 5.17 4.35 -0.20
CA HIS A 298 5.55 4.00 -1.56
C HIS A 298 4.41 4.28 -2.56
N GLY A 299 4.77 4.35 -3.84
CA GLY A 299 3.82 4.60 -4.92
C GLY A 299 4.39 4.17 -6.27
N ARG A 300 3.71 4.54 -7.37
CA ARG A 300 4.11 4.20 -8.75
C ARG A 300 3.88 5.36 -9.69
N LYS A 301 4.90 5.75 -10.44
CA LYS A 301 4.75 6.72 -11.53
C LYS A 301 3.97 6.14 -12.72
N PRO A 302 3.29 6.95 -13.52
CA PRO A 302 2.70 6.52 -14.80
C PRO A 302 3.73 5.86 -15.70
N PHE A 303 3.29 4.95 -16.58
CA PHE A 303 4.22 4.24 -17.45
C PHE A 303 3.63 3.89 -18.82
N GLN A 304 4.51 3.50 -19.73
CA GLN A 304 4.18 2.99 -21.07
C GLN A 304 4.78 1.61 -21.30
N GLY A 305 4.12 0.84 -22.13
CA GLY A 305 4.53 -0.52 -22.46
C GLY A 305 4.06 -1.53 -21.42
N ASP A 306 4.69 -2.72 -21.45
CA ASP A 306 4.46 -3.77 -20.49
C ASP A 306 5.28 -3.48 -19.23
N ARG A 307 4.75 -3.88 -18.09
CA ARG A 307 5.42 -3.80 -16.79
C ARG A 307 4.90 -4.91 -15.91
N GLN A 308 5.79 -5.67 -15.31
CA GLN A 308 5.42 -6.69 -14.34
C GLN A 308 6.24 -6.52 -13.07
N VAL A 309 5.60 -6.02 -12.05
CA VAL A 309 6.15 -5.97 -10.69
C VAL A 309 5.22 -6.78 -9.80
N LEU A 310 5.80 -7.70 -9.05
CA LEU A 310 5.11 -8.53 -8.08
C LEU A 310 5.21 -7.90 -6.70
N VAL A 311 4.29 -8.28 -5.80
CA VAL A 311 4.28 -7.85 -4.40
C VAL A 311 4.04 -9.04 -3.49
N ALA A 312 4.69 -9.03 -2.33
CA ALA A 312 4.44 -9.90 -1.19
C ALA A 312 4.46 -9.07 0.10
N MET A 313 3.80 -9.53 1.15
CA MET A 313 3.63 -8.80 2.41
C MET A 313 3.86 -9.72 3.61
N ALA A 314 4.47 -9.16 4.67
CA ALA A 314 4.71 -9.86 5.92
C ALA A 314 4.37 -9.00 7.14
#